data_d038a6720f1f98485c34800932f259ab
#
_entry.id   d038a6720f1f98485c34800932f259ab
#
_cell.length_a   1.000
_cell.length_b   1.000
_cell.length_c   1.000
_cell.angle_alpha   90.00
_cell.angle_beta   90.00
_cell.angle_gamma   90.00
#
_symmetry.space_group_name_H-M   'P 1'
#
loop_
_entity.id
_entity.type
_entity.pdbx_description
1 polymer ?
#
loop_
_entity_poly.entity_id
_entity_poly.type
_entity_poly.pdbx_seq_one_letter_code
_entity_poly.pdbx_strand_id
1 'polypeptide(L)'
;MAYTNVNPRKAARRHLAAANVLDRQSGPGDQPGCRAVAGYLYGIAGELAVKQMMLNIGLDPSEPAFYKHFPELKSMLSTVRGPHARELRRIADNSALFQHWHTKMRYVHTSEIQDGWVDKWKKSAEDLINQMEAV
;
A
#
# COMPACT_ATOMS: atom_id res chain seq x y z
N MET A 1 18.30 -13.57 -10.86
CA MET A 1 17.20 -13.55 -9.89
C MET A 1 16.26 -14.73 -10.11
N ALA A 2 15.82 -15.36 -9.01
CA ALA A 2 14.96 -16.55 -9.08
C ALA A 2 13.52 -16.26 -9.55
N TYR A 3 13.08 -15.03 -9.41
CA TYR A 3 11.69 -14.65 -9.72
C TYR A 3 11.62 -13.90 -11.04
N THR A 4 10.89 -14.47 -12.00
CA THR A 4 10.78 -13.90 -13.34
C THR A 4 9.36 -13.43 -13.70
N ASN A 5 8.37 -13.82 -12.89
CA ASN A 5 6.98 -13.46 -13.15
C ASN A 5 6.48 -12.49 -12.08
N VAL A 6 6.52 -11.21 -12.40
CA VAL A 6 6.09 -10.14 -11.49
C VAL A 6 4.64 -9.79 -11.78
N ASN A 7 3.79 -9.84 -10.76
CA ASN A 7 2.38 -9.55 -10.89
C ASN A 7 1.89 -8.73 -9.69
N PRO A 8 2.01 -7.39 -9.77
CA PRO A 8 1.59 -6.54 -8.64
C PRO A 8 0.10 -6.65 -8.31
N ARG A 9 -0.76 -6.90 -9.29
CA ARG A 9 -2.20 -7.07 -9.06
C ARG A 9 -2.48 -8.24 -8.14
N LYS A 10 -1.93 -9.40 -8.44
CA LYS A 10 -2.10 -10.58 -7.59
C LYS A 10 -1.44 -10.40 -6.23
N ALA A 11 -0.27 -9.78 -6.21
CA ALA A 11 0.45 -9.51 -4.96
C ALA A 11 -0.34 -8.56 -4.07
N ALA A 12 -0.94 -7.52 -4.64
CA ALA A 12 -1.77 -6.58 -3.89
C ALA A 12 -2.95 -7.29 -3.22
N ARG A 13 -3.67 -8.13 -3.97
CA ARG A 13 -4.80 -8.91 -3.46
C ARG A 13 -4.38 -9.86 -2.34
N ARG A 14 -3.25 -10.54 -2.54
CA ARG A 14 -2.71 -11.49 -1.56
C ARG A 14 -2.35 -10.82 -0.25
N HIS A 15 -1.71 -9.66 -0.33
CA HIS A 15 -1.32 -8.91 0.87
C HIS A 15 -2.54 -8.34 1.60
N LEU A 16 -3.53 -7.87 0.86
CA LEU A 16 -4.78 -7.40 1.47
C LEU A 16 -5.50 -8.55 2.19
N ALA A 17 -5.59 -9.71 1.56
CA ALA A 17 -6.23 -10.88 2.15
C ALA A 17 -5.53 -11.30 3.44
N ALA A 18 -4.20 -11.36 3.43
CA ALA A 18 -3.41 -11.70 4.61
C ALA A 18 -3.58 -10.67 5.72
N ALA A 19 -3.55 -9.38 5.37
CA ALA A 19 -3.76 -8.31 6.33
C ALA A 19 -5.14 -8.41 6.99
N ASN A 20 -6.17 -8.71 6.22
CA ASN A 20 -7.53 -8.86 6.74
C ASN A 20 -7.64 -10.05 7.72
N VAL A 21 -6.95 -11.16 7.44
CA VAL A 21 -6.93 -12.30 8.37
C VAL A 21 -6.31 -11.90 9.70
N LEU A 22 -5.14 -11.25 9.65
CA LEU A 22 -4.45 -10.81 10.86
C LEU A 22 -5.27 -9.79 11.65
N ASP A 23 -5.89 -8.86 10.94
CA ASP A 23 -6.71 -7.82 11.56
C ASP A 23 -7.91 -8.42 12.32
N ARG A 24 -8.57 -9.42 11.73
CA ARG A 24 -9.69 -10.11 12.37
C ARG A 24 -9.28 -10.89 13.62
N GLN A 25 -8.03 -11.35 13.67
CA GLN A 25 -7.52 -12.11 14.81
C GLN A 25 -7.07 -11.24 15.98
N SER A 26 -7.07 -9.91 15.80
CA SER A 26 -6.59 -8.94 16.78
C SER A 26 -7.73 -8.36 17.61
N GLY A 27 -8.62 -9.19 18.12
CA GLY A 27 -9.73 -8.75 18.95
C GLY A 27 -9.30 -8.36 20.36
N PRO A 28 -10.24 -7.92 21.22
CA PRO A 28 -9.93 -7.55 22.61
C PRO A 28 -9.29 -8.72 23.36
N GLY A 29 -8.15 -8.47 23.98
CA GLY A 29 -7.40 -9.50 24.70
C GLY A 29 -6.46 -10.29 23.83
N ASP A 30 -6.50 -10.12 22.52
CA ASP A 30 -5.61 -10.79 21.58
C ASP A 30 -4.28 -10.04 21.44
N GLN A 31 -3.39 -10.59 20.60
CA GLN A 31 -2.04 -10.06 20.44
C GLN A 31 -2.04 -8.75 19.64
N PRO A 32 -1.70 -7.61 20.26
CA PRO A 32 -1.65 -6.32 19.56
C PRO A 32 -0.69 -6.33 18.36
N GLY A 33 0.36 -7.16 18.43
CA GLY A 33 1.33 -7.28 17.36
C GLY A 33 0.75 -7.75 16.03
N CYS A 34 -0.30 -8.56 16.05
CA CYS A 34 -0.97 -9.00 14.83
C CYS A 34 -1.60 -7.83 14.09
N ARG A 35 -2.22 -6.90 14.82
CA ARG A 35 -2.84 -5.73 14.23
C ARG A 35 -1.79 -4.76 13.66
N ALA A 36 -0.66 -4.60 14.34
CA ALA A 36 0.45 -3.80 13.83
C ALA A 36 1.01 -4.39 12.53
N VAL A 37 1.14 -5.72 12.47
CA VAL A 37 1.60 -6.41 11.26
C VAL A 37 0.56 -6.26 10.14
N ALA A 38 -0.73 -6.37 10.46
CA ALA A 38 -1.80 -6.12 9.49
C ALA A 38 -1.67 -4.72 8.88
N GLY A 39 -1.41 -3.72 9.72
CA GLY A 39 -1.21 -2.34 9.28
C GLY A 39 -0.06 -2.20 8.29
N TYR A 40 1.06 -2.85 8.56
CA TYR A 40 2.18 -2.88 7.64
C TYR A 40 1.78 -3.49 6.29
N LEU A 41 1.08 -4.61 6.31
CA LEU A 41 0.65 -5.30 5.09
C LEU A 41 -0.40 -4.50 4.30
N TYR A 42 -1.26 -3.73 4.97
CA TYR A 42 -2.19 -2.83 4.27
C TYR A 42 -1.42 -1.81 3.43
N GLY A 43 -0.35 -1.23 3.98
CA GLY A 43 0.49 -0.30 3.22
C GLY A 43 1.15 -0.95 2.03
N ILE A 44 1.68 -2.16 2.21
CA ILE A 44 2.29 -2.91 1.12
C ILE A 44 1.25 -3.25 0.04
N ALA A 45 0.04 -3.67 0.43
CA ALA A 45 -1.03 -3.94 -0.52
C ALA A 45 -1.39 -2.71 -1.35
N GLY A 46 -1.52 -1.55 -0.70
CA GLY A 46 -1.79 -0.29 -1.39
C GLY A 46 -0.68 0.11 -2.34
N GLU A 47 0.56 -0.04 -1.91
CA GLU A 47 1.75 0.23 -2.71
C GLU A 47 1.77 -0.64 -3.98
N LEU A 48 1.47 -1.92 -3.85
CA LEU A 48 1.42 -2.85 -4.98
C LEU A 48 0.29 -2.50 -5.95
N ALA A 49 -0.86 -2.07 -5.43
CA ALA A 49 -1.96 -1.60 -6.27
C ALA A 49 -1.54 -0.39 -7.10
N VAL A 50 -0.85 0.57 -6.49
CA VAL A 50 -0.33 1.76 -7.18
C VAL A 50 0.67 1.34 -8.27
N LYS A 51 1.55 0.41 -7.97
CA LYS A 51 2.54 -0.06 -8.95
C LYS A 51 1.88 -0.76 -10.14
N GLN A 52 0.80 -1.49 -9.92
CA GLN A 52 0.01 -2.04 -11.02
C GLN A 52 -0.60 -0.91 -11.87
N MET A 53 -1.13 0.13 -11.24
CA MET A 53 -1.68 1.27 -11.96
C MET A 53 -0.61 1.99 -12.78
N MET A 54 0.62 2.08 -12.25
CA MET A 54 1.76 2.63 -12.98
C MET A 54 2.08 1.81 -14.23
N LEU A 55 2.06 0.50 -14.12
CA LEU A 55 2.26 -0.39 -15.28
C LEU A 55 1.13 -0.20 -16.30
N ASN A 56 -0.11 -0.06 -15.85
CA ASN A 56 -1.26 0.09 -16.72
C ASN A 56 -1.19 1.34 -17.60
N ILE A 57 -0.56 2.41 -17.14
CA ILE A 57 -0.39 3.62 -17.93
C ILE A 57 0.92 3.63 -18.73
N GLY A 58 1.66 2.53 -18.72
CA GLY A 58 2.84 2.35 -19.55
C GLY A 58 4.15 2.81 -18.96
N LEU A 59 4.23 3.05 -17.64
CA LEU A 59 5.51 3.38 -17.02
C LEU A 59 6.44 2.17 -17.08
N ASP A 60 7.71 2.46 -17.37
CA ASP A 60 8.74 1.43 -17.47
C ASP A 60 9.04 0.84 -16.10
N PRO A 61 9.03 -0.52 -15.94
CA PRO A 61 9.35 -1.14 -14.65
C PRO A 61 10.72 -0.80 -14.09
N SER A 62 11.64 -0.26 -14.90
CA SER A 62 12.93 0.20 -14.41
C SER A 62 12.91 1.57 -13.75
N GLU A 63 11.80 2.30 -13.85
CA GLU A 63 11.65 3.60 -13.20
C GLU A 63 11.87 3.49 -11.69
N PRO A 64 12.59 4.47 -11.08
CA PRO A 64 12.89 4.40 -9.64
C PRO A 64 11.67 4.25 -8.74
N ALA A 65 10.52 4.80 -9.13
CA ALA A 65 9.29 4.72 -8.33
C ALA A 65 8.87 3.28 -8.05
N PHE A 66 9.17 2.31 -8.94
CA PHE A 66 8.81 0.91 -8.71
C PHE A 66 9.58 0.27 -7.55
N TYR A 67 10.65 0.90 -7.09
CA TYR A 67 11.47 0.40 -5.99
C TYR A 67 11.26 1.18 -4.70
N LYS A 68 10.31 2.10 -4.69
CA LYS A 68 10.03 2.95 -3.53
C LYS A 68 8.79 2.46 -2.77
N HIS A 69 8.78 2.79 -1.49
CA HIS A 69 7.67 2.54 -0.57
C HIS A 69 6.99 3.87 -0.23
N PHE A 70 5.80 3.82 0.35
CA PHE A 70 5.23 5.02 0.95
C PHE A 70 6.12 5.49 2.11
N PRO A 71 6.27 6.77 2.39
CA PRO A 71 5.65 7.90 1.68
C PRO A 71 6.38 8.36 0.42
N GLU A 72 7.61 7.91 0.17
CA GLU A 72 8.39 8.34 -0.99
C GLU A 72 7.69 8.05 -2.32
N LEU A 73 7.11 6.87 -2.47
CA LEU A 73 6.37 6.52 -3.67
C LEU A 73 5.31 7.55 -3.98
N LYS A 74 4.55 7.95 -2.97
CA LYS A 74 3.49 8.95 -3.10
C LYS A 74 4.03 10.28 -3.62
N SER A 75 5.16 10.75 -3.07
CA SER A 75 5.81 11.97 -3.54
C SER A 75 6.22 11.88 -5.01
N MET A 76 6.72 10.73 -5.43
CA MET A 76 7.17 10.54 -6.81
C MET A 76 6.02 10.51 -7.81
N LEU A 77 4.83 10.11 -7.38
CA LEU A 77 3.65 10.10 -8.24
C LEU A 77 3.23 11.50 -8.67
N SER A 78 3.59 12.53 -7.92
CA SER A 78 3.26 13.91 -8.26
C SER A 78 3.92 14.38 -9.55
N THR A 79 5.01 13.74 -9.97
CA THR A 79 5.76 14.09 -11.17
C THR A 79 5.37 13.29 -12.41
N VAL A 80 4.48 12.31 -12.27
CA VAL A 80 4.05 11.49 -13.40
C VAL A 80 3.22 12.32 -14.36
N ARG A 81 3.55 12.21 -15.66
CA ARG A 81 2.93 13.00 -16.73
C ARG A 81 2.12 12.13 -17.67
N GLY A 82 1.27 12.77 -18.45
CA GLY A 82 0.49 12.12 -19.48
C GLY A 82 -1.01 12.09 -19.15
N PRO A 83 -1.84 11.79 -20.17
CA PRO A 83 -3.30 11.86 -20.03
C PRO A 83 -3.87 10.82 -19.06
N HIS A 84 -3.16 9.71 -18.86
CA HIS A 84 -3.62 8.62 -17.99
C HIS A 84 -3.00 8.67 -16.59
N ALA A 85 -2.22 9.73 -16.29
CA ALA A 85 -1.55 9.88 -15.00
C ALA A 85 -2.40 10.58 -13.93
N ARG A 86 -3.59 11.06 -14.29
CA ARG A 86 -4.45 11.86 -13.40
C ARG A 86 -4.76 11.17 -12.08
N GLU A 87 -5.11 9.87 -12.14
CA GLU A 87 -5.44 9.12 -10.93
C GLU A 87 -4.23 8.97 -10.01
N LEU A 88 -3.05 8.77 -10.59
CA LEU A 88 -1.82 8.68 -9.80
C LEU A 88 -1.50 10.00 -9.13
N ARG A 89 -1.71 11.13 -9.83
CA ARG A 89 -1.50 12.45 -9.22
C ARG A 89 -2.50 12.74 -8.11
N ARG A 90 -3.73 12.26 -8.22
CA ARG A 90 -4.72 12.36 -7.13
C ARG A 90 -4.26 11.61 -5.89
N ILE A 91 -3.66 10.44 -6.07
CA ILE A 91 -3.09 9.67 -4.98
C ILE A 91 -1.97 10.47 -4.30
N ALA A 92 -1.10 11.09 -5.10
CA ALA A 92 -0.02 11.93 -4.57
C ALA A 92 -0.55 13.10 -3.74
N ASP A 93 -1.66 13.69 -4.17
CA ASP A 93 -2.24 14.87 -3.52
C ASP A 93 -3.09 14.55 -2.29
N ASN A 94 -3.41 13.28 -2.07
CA ASN A 94 -4.24 12.87 -0.94
C ASN A 94 -3.37 12.69 0.32
N SER A 95 -3.28 13.75 1.13
CA SER A 95 -2.45 13.74 2.34
C SER A 95 -2.90 12.73 3.40
N ALA A 96 -4.16 12.34 3.39
CA ALA A 96 -4.70 11.37 4.35
C ALA A 96 -4.38 9.92 3.97
N LEU A 97 -4.07 9.67 2.70
CA LEU A 97 -3.82 8.33 2.21
C LEU A 97 -2.50 7.80 2.79
N PHE A 98 -2.57 6.72 3.56
CA PHE A 98 -1.45 6.09 4.25
C PHE A 98 -0.64 7.06 5.10
N GLN A 99 -1.29 8.06 5.69
CA GLN A 99 -0.66 8.97 6.64
C GLN A 99 -0.08 8.15 7.81
N HIS A 100 1.12 8.51 8.24
CA HIS A 100 1.89 7.85 9.31
C HIS A 100 2.49 6.49 8.93
N TRP A 101 2.14 5.94 7.78
CA TRP A 101 2.71 4.67 7.36
C TRP A 101 4.15 4.84 6.87
N HIS A 102 5.04 3.96 7.33
CA HIS A 102 6.45 3.95 6.92
C HIS A 102 7.02 2.55 7.12
N THR A 103 7.99 2.16 6.30
CA THR A 103 8.66 0.87 6.44
C THR A 103 9.37 0.71 7.78
N LYS A 104 9.77 1.81 8.42
CA LYS A 104 10.38 1.79 9.76
C LYS A 104 9.47 1.20 10.83
N MET A 105 8.17 1.15 10.62
CA MET A 105 7.24 0.57 11.58
C MET A 105 7.53 -0.91 11.86
N ARG A 106 8.28 -1.58 10.99
CA ARG A 106 8.74 -2.95 11.22
C ARG A 106 9.62 -3.08 12.46
N TYR A 107 10.25 -2.00 12.86
CA TYR A 107 11.24 -1.97 13.94
C TYR A 107 10.77 -1.28 15.20
N VAL A 108 9.60 -0.63 15.17
CA VAL A 108 9.09 0.11 16.32
C VAL A 108 8.31 -0.81 17.25
N HIS A 109 8.17 -0.40 18.51
CA HIS A 109 7.36 -1.13 19.47
C HIS A 109 5.88 -1.06 19.04
N THR A 110 5.15 -2.14 19.22
CA THR A 110 3.74 -2.25 18.82
C THR A 110 2.89 -1.10 19.35
N SER A 111 3.18 -0.62 20.58
CA SER A 111 2.43 0.45 21.21
C SER A 111 2.50 1.79 20.46
N GLU A 112 3.48 1.96 19.56
CA GLU A 112 3.59 3.17 18.77
C GLU A 112 2.67 3.15 17.53
N ILE A 113 2.08 2.00 17.21
CA ILE A 113 1.16 1.85 16.08
C ILE A 113 -0.27 2.01 16.61
N GLN A 114 -0.90 3.12 16.31
CA GLN A 114 -2.25 3.40 16.80
C GLN A 114 -3.31 2.61 16.02
N ASP A 115 -4.31 2.09 16.74
CA ASP A 115 -5.41 1.32 16.11
C ASP A 115 -6.15 2.13 15.05
N GLY A 116 -6.40 3.40 15.31
CA GLY A 116 -7.06 4.27 14.34
C GLY A 116 -6.29 4.42 13.03
N TRP A 117 -4.96 4.36 13.09
CA TRP A 117 -4.14 4.37 11.88
C TRP A 117 -4.35 3.09 11.07
N VAL A 118 -4.38 1.94 11.72
CA VAL A 118 -4.58 0.65 11.05
C VAL A 118 -5.93 0.62 10.33
N ASP A 119 -6.98 1.13 10.98
CA ASP A 119 -8.32 1.22 10.37
C ASP A 119 -8.30 2.07 9.10
N LYS A 120 -7.61 3.20 9.14
CA LYS A 120 -7.48 4.09 7.98
C LYS A 120 -6.65 3.46 6.87
N TRP A 121 -5.57 2.76 7.22
CA TRP A 121 -4.74 2.06 6.24
C TRP A 121 -5.49 0.94 5.55
N LYS A 122 -6.33 0.22 6.29
CA LYS A 122 -7.22 -0.79 5.72
C LYS A 122 -8.12 -0.18 4.66
N LYS A 123 -8.77 0.93 4.99
CA LYS A 123 -9.65 1.63 4.05
C LYS A 123 -8.87 2.13 2.84
N SER A 124 -7.70 2.72 3.06
CA SER A 124 -6.86 3.19 1.96
C SER A 124 -6.46 2.05 1.02
N ALA A 125 -6.08 0.91 1.58
CA ALA A 125 -5.69 -0.27 0.78
C ALA A 125 -6.88 -0.79 -0.03
N GLU A 126 -8.05 -0.90 0.59
CA GLU A 126 -9.26 -1.35 -0.10
C GLU A 126 -9.63 -0.41 -1.24
N ASP A 127 -9.57 0.90 -0.99
CA ASP A 127 -9.88 1.91 -2.01
C ASP A 127 -8.92 1.83 -3.19
N LEU A 128 -7.61 1.69 -2.92
CA LEU A 128 -6.61 1.59 -3.99
C LEU A 128 -6.75 0.31 -4.80
N ILE A 129 -7.07 -0.80 -4.15
CA ILE A 129 -7.29 -2.06 -4.87
C ILE A 129 -8.54 -1.95 -5.73
N ASN A 130 -9.59 -1.31 -5.24
CA ASN A 130 -10.79 -1.07 -6.05
C ASN A 130 -10.47 -0.19 -7.27
N GLN A 131 -9.66 0.83 -7.12
CA GLN A 131 -9.20 1.65 -8.24
C GLN A 131 -8.38 0.83 -9.24
N MET A 132 -7.48 0.01 -8.75
CA MET A 132 -6.67 -0.89 -9.59
C MET A 132 -7.56 -1.82 -10.42
N GLU A 133 -8.62 -2.36 -9.81
CA GLU A 133 -9.53 -3.31 -10.47
C GLU A 133 -10.49 -2.63 -11.46
N ALA A 134 -10.71 -1.33 -11.33
CA ALA A 134 -11.65 -0.58 -12.17
C ALA A 134 -11.13 -0.29 -13.59
N VAL A 135 -9.88 -0.59 -13.87
CA VAL A 135 -9.28 -0.33 -15.20
C VAL A 135 -9.16 -1.56 -16.08
#